data_a35e7f39baa8537312788181a729c9dd
#
_entry.id   a35e7f39baa8537312788181a729c9dd
#
_cell.length_a   1.000
_cell.length_b   1.000
_cell.length_c   1.000
_cell.angle_alpha   90.00
_cell.angle_beta   90.00
_cell.angle_gamma   90.00
#
_symmetry.space_group_name_H-M   'P 1'
#
loop_
_entity.id
_entity.type
_entity.pdbx_description
1 polymer ?
#
loop_
_entity_poly.entity_id
_entity_poly.type
_entity_poly.pdbx_seq_one_letter_code
_entity_poly.pdbx_strand_id
1 'polypeptide(L)'
;MKNSTEKISNNSFFEIADNLLKKKQSFFCSRLPGSKKLSLSSGTITQINRSEIKGNGIYVMPFNEKNLGFMLNPFLNYETIIEKKLNSITNNNLCVEDFVNSEDKENYSRSVKRLIKEIDNGKLSKIVFSKKITFNYSNSNCISFFKNVLDLYKEAFCYLFFTPKEGVWMGASPELLFHKEKNSISTMALAG
;
A
#
# COMPACT_ATOMS: atom_id res chain seq x y z
N MET A 1 -7.71 -24.90 -11.31
CA MET A 1 -6.83 -25.54 -10.30
C MET A 1 -6.93 -24.70 -9.03
N LYS A 2 -7.29 -25.30 -7.87
CA LYS A 2 -7.19 -24.59 -6.58
C LYS A 2 -5.71 -24.47 -6.26
N ASN A 3 -5.15 -23.29 -6.38
CA ASN A 3 -3.78 -23.03 -5.94
C ASN A 3 -3.75 -23.21 -4.42
N SER A 4 -3.05 -24.22 -3.94
CA SER A 4 -2.86 -24.46 -2.52
C SER A 4 -2.03 -23.31 -1.93
N THR A 5 -2.45 -22.80 -0.78
CA THR A 5 -1.65 -21.83 -0.02
C THR A 5 -0.69 -22.58 0.88
N GLU A 6 0.60 -22.27 0.78
CA GLU A 6 1.65 -22.87 1.60
C GLU A 6 1.91 -22.02 2.85
N LYS A 7 1.93 -22.66 4.02
CA LYS A 7 2.30 -22.01 5.28
C LYS A 7 3.79 -22.14 5.51
N ILE A 8 4.45 -21.01 5.67
CA ILE A 8 5.91 -20.92 5.80
C ILE A 8 6.34 -20.05 6.98
N SER A 9 7.62 -20.13 7.34
CA SER A 9 8.21 -19.27 8.38
C SER A 9 8.26 -17.80 7.94
N ASN A 10 8.33 -16.88 8.92
CA ASN A 10 8.50 -15.45 8.61
C ASN A 10 9.77 -15.18 7.79
N ASN A 11 10.89 -15.83 8.12
CA ASN A 11 12.15 -15.64 7.40
C ASN A 11 12.00 -16.07 5.93
N SER A 12 11.50 -17.27 5.68
CA SER A 12 11.25 -17.79 4.33
C SER A 12 10.29 -16.90 3.54
N PHE A 13 9.24 -16.36 4.19
CA PHE A 13 8.30 -15.45 3.56
C PHE A 13 8.98 -14.19 3.01
N PHE A 14 9.78 -13.52 3.82
CA PHE A 14 10.48 -12.31 3.40
C PHE A 14 11.62 -12.58 2.43
N GLU A 15 12.29 -13.73 2.52
CA GLU A 15 13.28 -14.18 1.53
C GLU A 15 12.63 -14.43 0.16
N ILE A 16 11.45 -15.05 0.13
CA ILE A 16 10.70 -15.25 -1.11
C ILE A 16 10.30 -13.90 -1.71
N ALA A 17 9.77 -12.97 -0.92
CA ALA A 17 9.40 -11.64 -1.39
C ALA A 17 10.61 -10.87 -1.98
N ASP A 18 11.77 -10.94 -1.31
CA ASP A 18 13.00 -10.32 -1.78
C ASP A 18 13.51 -10.96 -3.09
N ASN A 19 13.45 -12.28 -3.18
CA ASN A 19 13.82 -13.02 -4.39
C ASN A 19 12.90 -12.71 -5.57
N LEU A 20 11.59 -12.58 -5.35
CA LEU A 20 10.64 -12.18 -6.39
C LEU A 20 10.94 -10.76 -6.89
N LEU A 21 11.26 -9.84 -5.98
CA LEU A 21 11.64 -8.47 -6.32
C LEU A 21 12.94 -8.43 -7.14
N LYS A 22 13.98 -9.15 -6.73
CA LYS A 22 15.27 -9.26 -7.45
C LYS A 22 15.09 -9.86 -8.84
N LYS A 23 14.21 -10.86 -8.98
CA LYS A 23 13.87 -11.49 -10.27
C LYS A 23 12.89 -10.69 -11.11
N LYS A 24 12.43 -9.52 -10.64
CA LYS A 24 11.42 -8.68 -11.29
C LYS A 24 10.12 -9.43 -11.58
N GLN A 25 9.72 -10.34 -10.70
CA GLN A 25 8.47 -11.10 -10.79
C GLN A 25 7.37 -10.38 -10.02
N SER A 26 6.17 -10.32 -10.59
CA SER A 26 5.02 -9.65 -9.98
C SER A 26 4.54 -10.39 -8.75
N PHE A 27 4.30 -9.65 -7.65
CA PHE A 27 3.75 -10.19 -6.42
C PHE A 27 2.95 -9.16 -5.65
N PHE A 28 2.14 -9.65 -4.72
CA PHE A 28 1.36 -8.85 -3.78
C PHE A 28 1.45 -9.47 -2.38
N CYS A 29 1.91 -8.68 -1.42
CA CYS A 29 1.87 -9.02 0.00
C CYS A 29 0.81 -8.18 0.69
N SER A 30 0.08 -8.75 1.65
CA SER A 30 -0.87 -7.98 2.45
C SER A 30 -1.13 -8.58 3.82
N ARG A 31 -1.48 -7.68 4.75
CA ARG A 31 -2.00 -8.00 6.08
C ARG A 31 -3.27 -7.19 6.31
N LEU A 32 -4.36 -7.86 6.66
CA LEU A 32 -5.61 -7.20 7.05
C LEU A 32 -5.47 -6.50 8.41
N PRO A 33 -6.28 -5.45 8.68
CA PRO A 33 -6.29 -4.75 9.96
C PRO A 33 -6.46 -5.71 11.14
N GLY A 34 -5.64 -5.53 12.19
CA GLY A 34 -5.67 -6.36 13.40
C GLY A 34 -5.25 -7.83 13.22
N SER A 35 -4.97 -8.26 11.98
CA SER A 35 -4.57 -9.64 11.69
C SER A 35 -3.09 -9.86 11.94
N LYS A 36 -2.74 -11.05 12.47
CA LYS A 36 -1.36 -11.53 12.49
C LYS A 36 -0.96 -12.25 11.21
N LYS A 37 -1.94 -12.59 10.36
CA LYS A 37 -1.71 -13.33 9.12
C LYS A 37 -1.21 -12.39 8.03
N LEU A 38 -0.05 -12.72 7.45
CA LEU A 38 0.53 -12.06 6.30
C LEU A 38 0.45 -13.02 5.11
N SER A 39 -0.03 -12.54 3.98
CA SER A 39 -0.21 -13.32 2.75
C SER A 39 0.67 -12.76 1.64
N LEU A 40 1.23 -13.65 0.82
CA LEU A 40 1.97 -13.33 -0.39
C LEU A 40 1.40 -14.14 -1.55
N SER A 41 1.08 -13.47 -2.64
CA SER A 41 0.68 -14.08 -3.90
C SER A 41 1.61 -13.61 -5.01
N SER A 42 2.09 -14.53 -5.85
CA SER A 42 2.89 -14.21 -7.03
C SER A 42 2.29 -14.86 -8.27
N GLY A 43 2.34 -14.15 -9.39
CA GLY A 43 1.69 -14.61 -10.61
C GLY A 43 1.87 -13.69 -11.80
N THR A 44 1.06 -13.91 -12.82
CA THR A 44 1.01 -13.06 -14.01
C THR A 44 0.07 -11.88 -13.83
N ILE A 45 0.34 -10.80 -14.53
CA ILE A 45 -0.47 -9.58 -14.53
C ILE A 45 -1.30 -9.53 -15.81
N THR A 46 -2.60 -9.27 -15.65
CA THR A 46 -3.51 -8.96 -16.75
C THR A 46 -4.03 -7.53 -16.57
N GLN A 47 -3.91 -6.70 -17.59
CA GLN A 47 -4.55 -5.38 -17.59
C GLN A 47 -6.06 -5.53 -17.74
N ILE A 48 -6.80 -4.78 -16.95
CA ILE A 48 -8.26 -4.84 -16.94
C ILE A 48 -8.89 -3.46 -16.77
N ASN A 49 -10.11 -3.32 -17.28
CA ASN A 49 -10.98 -2.21 -16.94
C ASN A 49 -11.72 -2.47 -15.62
N ARG A 50 -12.20 -1.43 -14.98
CA ARG A 50 -12.98 -1.54 -13.72
C ARG A 50 -14.27 -2.39 -13.90
N SER A 51 -14.88 -2.34 -15.07
CA SER A 51 -16.06 -3.14 -15.42
C SER A 51 -15.79 -4.64 -15.56
N GLU A 52 -14.53 -5.04 -15.70
CA GLU A 52 -14.11 -6.43 -15.84
C GLU A 52 -13.80 -7.11 -14.49
N ILE A 53 -13.90 -6.37 -13.37
CA ILE A 53 -13.74 -6.93 -12.03
C ILE A 53 -14.87 -7.93 -11.77
N LYS A 54 -14.52 -9.21 -11.64
CA LYS A 54 -15.46 -10.30 -11.38
C LYS A 54 -14.89 -11.28 -10.37
N GLY A 55 -15.68 -11.56 -9.34
CA GLY A 55 -15.32 -12.57 -8.33
C GLY A 55 -14.15 -12.17 -7.43
N ASN A 56 -13.52 -13.17 -6.83
CA ASN A 56 -12.41 -12.99 -5.90
C ASN A 56 -11.08 -12.90 -6.66
N GLY A 57 -10.25 -11.94 -6.30
CA GLY A 57 -8.94 -11.74 -6.92
C GLY A 57 -8.19 -10.58 -6.27
N ILE A 58 -6.96 -10.38 -6.71
CA ILE A 58 -6.14 -9.23 -6.33
C ILE A 58 -6.21 -8.23 -7.48
N TYR A 59 -6.90 -7.13 -7.25
CA TYR A 59 -7.11 -6.08 -8.23
C TYR A 59 -6.46 -4.78 -7.74
N VAL A 60 -5.69 -4.14 -8.58
CA VAL A 60 -5.12 -2.82 -8.33
C VAL A 60 -5.66 -1.87 -9.38
N MET A 61 -6.48 -0.93 -8.94
CA MET A 61 -7.18 -0.01 -9.83
C MET A 61 -6.71 1.43 -9.59
N PRO A 62 -6.42 2.20 -10.67
CA PRO A 62 -6.11 3.62 -10.53
C PRO A 62 -7.34 4.40 -10.07
N PHE A 63 -7.11 5.54 -9.40
CA PHE A 63 -8.20 6.42 -8.98
C PHE A 63 -8.95 6.99 -10.20
N ASN A 64 -8.23 7.35 -11.27
CA ASN A 64 -8.85 7.78 -12.52
C ASN A 64 -9.43 6.58 -13.26
N GLU A 65 -10.74 6.54 -13.37
CA GLU A 65 -11.52 5.45 -14.00
C GLU A 65 -11.22 5.23 -15.48
N LYS A 66 -10.66 6.24 -16.16
CA LYS A 66 -10.27 6.13 -17.58
C LYS A 66 -9.00 5.31 -17.79
N ASN A 67 -8.24 5.07 -16.71
CA ASN A 67 -7.00 4.32 -16.78
C ASN A 67 -7.24 2.84 -16.48
N LEU A 68 -6.52 1.98 -17.18
CA LEU A 68 -6.52 0.55 -16.89
C LEU A 68 -5.87 0.26 -15.54
N GLY A 69 -6.48 -0.63 -14.78
CA GLY A 69 -5.86 -1.29 -13.67
C GLY A 69 -5.24 -2.61 -14.08
N PHE A 70 -4.94 -3.43 -13.09
CA PHE A 70 -4.49 -4.79 -13.34
C PHE A 70 -5.03 -5.79 -12.33
N MET A 71 -5.11 -7.03 -12.75
CA MET A 71 -5.39 -8.19 -11.92
C MET A 71 -4.13 -9.05 -11.84
N LEU A 72 -3.76 -9.45 -10.63
CA LEU A 72 -2.77 -10.49 -10.40
C LEU A 72 -3.45 -11.86 -10.48
N ASN A 73 -3.00 -12.71 -11.41
CA ASN A 73 -3.42 -14.11 -11.54
C ASN A 73 -2.39 -14.99 -10.80
N PRO A 74 -2.64 -15.36 -9.54
CA PRO A 74 -1.64 -16.02 -8.73
C PRO A 74 -1.48 -17.50 -9.16
N PHE A 75 -0.23 -17.96 -9.21
CA PHE A 75 0.12 -19.38 -9.30
C PHE A 75 0.89 -19.86 -8.07
N LEU A 76 1.41 -18.94 -7.24
CA LEU A 76 2.04 -19.22 -5.96
C LEU A 76 1.34 -18.41 -4.87
N ASN A 77 1.03 -19.07 -3.76
CA ASN A 77 0.46 -18.40 -2.58
C ASN A 77 1.14 -18.92 -1.32
N TYR A 78 1.59 -17.98 -0.49
CA TYR A 78 2.24 -18.24 0.78
C TYR A 78 1.55 -17.48 1.90
N GLU A 79 1.54 -18.07 3.09
CA GLU A 79 1.04 -17.45 4.31
C GLU A 79 2.03 -17.63 5.45
N THR A 80 2.10 -16.64 6.32
CA THR A 80 2.84 -16.73 7.58
C THR A 80 2.09 -16.00 8.69
N ILE A 81 2.42 -16.30 9.95
CA ILE A 81 1.86 -15.64 11.13
C ILE A 81 2.96 -14.81 11.79
N ILE A 82 2.71 -13.52 11.97
CA ILE A 82 3.61 -12.60 12.68
C ILE A 82 3.25 -12.65 14.16
N GLU A 83 4.02 -13.39 14.94
CA GLU A 83 3.81 -13.51 16.39
C GLU A 83 4.66 -12.53 17.20
N LYS A 84 5.82 -12.15 16.67
CA LYS A 84 6.80 -11.29 17.33
C LYS A 84 7.11 -10.09 16.45
N LYS A 85 7.66 -9.03 17.04
CA LYS A 85 8.20 -7.90 16.31
C LYS A 85 9.20 -8.38 15.26
N LEU A 86 8.99 -7.93 14.02
CA LEU A 86 9.88 -8.24 12.91
C LEU A 86 11.12 -7.38 13.11
N ASN A 87 12.25 -8.00 13.51
CA ASN A 87 13.51 -7.29 13.70
C ASN A 87 13.93 -6.61 12.39
N SER A 88 13.49 -5.38 12.22
CA SER A 88 13.90 -4.54 11.11
C SER A 88 15.17 -3.79 11.51
N ILE A 89 16.10 -3.66 10.58
CA ILE A 89 17.31 -2.88 10.79
C ILE A 89 16.89 -1.41 10.99
N THR A 90 16.98 -0.95 12.23
CA THR A 90 16.55 0.39 12.67
C THR A 90 17.58 1.49 12.39
N ASN A 91 18.53 1.30 11.49
CA ASN A 91 19.69 2.19 11.36
C ASN A 91 19.55 3.36 10.38
N ASN A 92 18.34 3.66 9.89
CA ASN A 92 18.15 4.93 9.20
C ASN A 92 16.87 5.59 9.72
N ASN A 93 17.00 6.51 10.66
CA ASN A 93 16.01 7.53 10.96
C ASN A 93 15.89 8.46 9.76
N LEU A 94 15.30 7.95 8.66
CA LEU A 94 14.92 8.81 7.56
C LEU A 94 13.72 9.62 8.03
N CYS A 95 13.97 10.85 8.45
CA CYS A 95 12.91 11.80 8.74
C CYS A 95 12.42 12.39 7.41
N VAL A 96 11.12 12.53 7.23
CA VAL A 96 10.55 13.20 6.06
C VAL A 96 11.08 14.63 5.93
N GLU A 97 11.44 15.25 7.05
CA GLU A 97 12.03 16.59 7.11
C GLU A 97 13.37 16.69 6.36
N ASP A 98 14.13 15.58 6.26
CA ASP A 98 15.39 15.54 5.54
C ASP A 98 15.22 15.65 4.01
N PHE A 99 14.00 15.47 3.49
CA PHE A 99 13.66 15.49 2.08
C PHE A 99 12.80 16.67 1.64
N VAL A 100 12.35 17.50 2.58
CA VAL A 100 11.52 18.67 2.30
C VAL A 100 12.39 19.92 2.40
N ASN A 101 12.74 20.50 1.26
CA ASN A 101 13.46 21.78 1.25
C ASN A 101 12.53 22.96 1.65
N SER A 102 13.12 24.11 1.99
CA SER A 102 12.40 25.31 2.42
C SER A 102 11.43 25.82 1.36
N GLU A 103 11.82 25.81 0.09
CA GLU A 103 11.00 26.23 -1.05
C GLU A 103 9.74 25.37 -1.20
N ASP A 104 9.86 24.08 -1.02
CA ASP A 104 8.75 23.14 -1.02
C ASP A 104 7.73 23.42 0.08
N LYS A 105 8.21 23.77 1.29
CA LYS A 105 7.38 24.12 2.43
C LYS A 105 6.64 25.44 2.20
N GLU A 106 7.31 26.43 1.64
CA GLU A 106 6.70 27.72 1.29
C GLU A 106 5.64 27.56 0.19
N ASN A 107 5.93 26.82 -0.87
CA ASN A 107 4.99 26.54 -1.95
C ASN A 107 3.73 25.82 -1.45
N TYR A 108 3.90 24.83 -0.55
CA TYR A 108 2.78 24.15 0.08
C TYR A 108 1.94 25.14 0.90
N SER A 109 2.57 25.94 1.77
CA SER A 109 1.88 26.92 2.60
C SER A 109 1.14 27.99 1.76
N ARG A 110 1.73 28.44 0.66
CA ARG A 110 1.09 29.37 -0.28
C ARG A 110 -0.15 28.75 -0.93
N SER A 111 -0.05 27.50 -1.33
CA SER A 111 -1.19 26.76 -1.91
C SER A 111 -2.33 26.59 -0.91
N VAL A 112 -2.04 26.21 0.32
CA VAL A 112 -3.04 26.09 1.40
C VAL A 112 -3.72 27.44 1.65
N LYS A 113 -2.97 28.53 1.78
CA LYS A 113 -3.54 29.88 1.98
C LYS A 113 -4.47 30.29 0.83
N ARG A 114 -4.13 29.93 -0.42
CA ARG A 114 -4.98 30.18 -1.58
C ARG A 114 -6.30 29.39 -1.51
N LEU A 115 -6.23 28.13 -1.12
CA LEU A 115 -7.40 27.27 -0.99
C LEU A 115 -8.34 27.72 0.12
N ILE A 116 -7.80 28.18 1.25
CA ILE A 116 -8.60 28.79 2.35
C ILE A 116 -9.39 29.98 1.81
N LYS A 117 -8.77 30.88 1.06
CA LYS A 117 -9.48 32.02 0.45
C LYS A 117 -10.63 31.61 -0.47
N GLU A 118 -10.49 30.51 -1.24
CA GLU A 118 -11.56 30.00 -2.10
C GLU A 118 -12.72 29.42 -1.27
N ILE A 119 -12.44 28.83 -0.11
CA ILE A 119 -13.46 28.40 0.86
C ILE A 119 -14.16 29.64 1.47
N ASP A 120 -13.41 30.63 1.94
CA ASP A 120 -13.95 31.86 2.53
C ASP A 120 -14.83 32.63 1.54
N ASN A 121 -14.50 32.60 0.25
CA ASN A 121 -15.28 33.17 -0.84
C ASN A 121 -16.52 32.34 -1.23
N GLY A 122 -16.79 31.23 -0.56
CA GLY A 122 -17.93 30.37 -0.83
C GLY A 122 -17.86 29.54 -2.12
N LYS A 123 -16.69 29.50 -2.79
CA LYS A 123 -16.50 28.70 -4.00
C LYS A 123 -16.33 27.21 -3.72
N LEU A 124 -15.83 26.88 -2.53
CA LEU A 124 -15.62 25.51 -2.05
C LEU A 124 -16.14 25.41 -0.63
N SER A 125 -16.77 24.31 -0.28
CA SER A 125 -17.17 24.01 1.11
C SER A 125 -16.08 23.27 1.87
N LYS A 126 -15.30 22.45 1.17
CA LYS A 126 -14.23 21.62 1.73
C LYS A 126 -13.24 21.23 0.64
N ILE A 127 -11.98 21.08 1.00
CA ILE A 127 -10.95 20.48 0.15
C ILE A 127 -9.98 19.63 0.94
N VAL A 128 -9.60 18.48 0.40
CA VAL A 128 -8.51 17.65 0.92
C VAL A 128 -7.29 17.89 0.02
N PHE A 129 -6.28 18.55 0.58
CA PHE A 129 -5.08 18.94 -0.14
C PHE A 129 -3.94 17.98 0.16
N SER A 130 -3.29 17.45 -0.87
CA SER A 130 -2.16 16.54 -0.74
C SER A 130 -0.94 17.06 -1.49
N LYS A 131 0.24 16.64 -1.05
CA LYS A 131 1.52 16.92 -1.72
C LYS A 131 2.27 15.63 -1.97
N LYS A 132 2.81 15.49 -3.18
CA LYS A 132 3.77 14.44 -3.51
C LYS A 132 5.18 14.90 -3.11
N ILE A 133 5.88 14.09 -2.32
CA ILE A 133 7.29 14.27 -2.00
C ILE A 133 8.08 13.23 -2.80
N THR A 134 9.10 13.67 -3.53
CA THR A 134 9.97 12.79 -4.32
C THR A 134 11.37 12.90 -3.78
N PHE A 135 12.00 11.76 -3.51
CA PHE A 135 13.38 11.69 -3.05
C PHE A 135 14.09 10.47 -3.64
N ASN A 136 15.40 10.54 -3.74
CA ASN A 136 16.22 9.43 -4.21
C ASN A 136 16.41 8.43 -3.06
N TYR A 137 15.96 7.22 -3.27
CA TYR A 137 16.10 6.14 -2.31
C TYR A 137 16.73 4.91 -2.96
N SER A 138 17.75 4.32 -2.33
CA SER A 138 18.34 3.08 -2.83
C SER A 138 17.41 1.90 -2.52
N ASN A 139 17.05 1.14 -3.55
CA ASN A 139 16.10 0.01 -3.46
C ASN A 139 16.57 -1.18 -2.59
N SER A 140 17.77 -1.11 -2.02
CA SER A 140 18.38 -2.24 -1.30
C SER A 140 17.63 -2.70 -0.05
N ASN A 141 16.61 -1.96 0.42
CA ASN A 141 15.95 -2.22 1.69
C ASN A 141 14.40 -2.21 1.66
N CYS A 142 13.76 -2.39 0.49
CA CYS A 142 12.28 -2.36 0.39
C CYS A 142 11.59 -3.35 1.34
N ILE A 143 12.13 -4.56 1.46
CA ILE A 143 11.55 -5.60 2.33
C ILE A 143 11.73 -5.24 3.81
N SER A 144 12.90 -4.68 4.19
CA SER A 144 13.12 -4.20 5.57
C SER A 144 12.20 -3.03 5.90
N PHE A 145 11.98 -2.13 4.94
CA PHE A 145 11.03 -1.03 5.11
C PHE A 145 9.60 -1.53 5.28
N PHE A 146 9.18 -2.54 4.52
CA PHE A 146 7.87 -3.16 4.68
C PHE A 146 7.69 -3.83 6.05
N LYS A 147 8.74 -4.47 6.59
CA LYS A 147 8.72 -4.99 7.96
C LYS A 147 8.44 -3.87 8.99
N ASN A 148 9.07 -2.70 8.83
CA ASN A 148 8.80 -1.53 9.68
C ASN A 148 7.35 -1.07 9.56
N VAL A 149 6.79 -1.00 8.35
CA VAL A 149 5.38 -0.66 8.13
C VAL A 149 4.46 -1.64 8.86
N LEU A 150 4.75 -2.94 8.77
CA LEU A 150 3.98 -3.98 9.47
C LEU A 150 4.04 -3.86 10.99
N ASP A 151 5.20 -3.50 11.55
CA ASP A 151 5.39 -3.34 12.99
C ASP A 151 4.73 -2.06 13.54
N LEU A 152 4.77 -0.97 12.77
CA LEU A 152 4.23 0.33 13.18
C LEU A 152 2.70 0.39 13.06
N TYR A 153 2.12 -0.20 12.02
CA TYR A 153 0.70 -0.01 11.67
C TYR A 153 -0.11 -1.31 11.86
N LYS A 154 -0.18 -1.83 13.09
CA LYS A 154 -0.80 -3.12 13.39
C LYS A 154 -2.27 -3.20 13.02
N GLU A 155 -3.00 -2.09 13.21
CA GLU A 155 -4.44 -2.00 12.95
C GLU A 155 -4.79 -1.48 11.55
N ALA A 156 -3.78 -1.28 10.69
CA ALA A 156 -4.00 -0.84 9.32
C ALA A 156 -3.95 -2.01 8.33
N PHE A 157 -4.62 -1.85 7.19
CA PHE A 157 -4.37 -2.66 6.01
C PHE A 157 -2.98 -2.32 5.48
N CYS A 158 -2.03 -3.24 5.62
CA CYS A 158 -0.68 -3.06 5.10
C CYS A 158 -0.50 -3.85 3.82
N TYR A 159 0.13 -3.24 2.82
CA TYR A 159 0.40 -3.90 1.56
C TYR A 159 1.78 -3.54 0.98
N LEU A 160 2.31 -4.45 0.22
CA LEU A 160 3.48 -4.29 -0.65
C LEU A 160 3.19 -5.02 -1.94
N PHE A 161 3.27 -4.35 -3.08
CA PHE A 161 3.25 -5.04 -4.36
C PHE A 161 4.36 -4.54 -5.29
N PHE A 162 4.71 -5.40 -6.21
CA PHE A 162 5.63 -5.11 -7.28
C PHE A 162 5.10 -5.64 -8.61
N THR A 163 5.22 -4.82 -9.64
CA THR A 163 5.13 -5.27 -11.03
C THR A 163 6.26 -4.63 -11.83
N PRO A 164 6.77 -5.27 -12.90
CA PRO A 164 7.82 -4.68 -13.74
C PRO A 164 7.46 -3.32 -14.33
N LYS A 165 6.16 -3.07 -14.57
CA LYS A 165 5.66 -1.82 -15.15
C LYS A 165 5.48 -0.73 -14.10
N GLU A 166 4.90 -1.05 -12.95
CA GLU A 166 4.53 -0.05 -11.93
C GLU A 166 5.61 0.16 -10.86
N GLY A 167 6.61 -0.72 -10.80
CA GLY A 167 7.64 -0.71 -9.75
C GLY A 167 7.10 -1.20 -8.41
N VAL A 168 7.74 -0.77 -7.32
CA VAL A 168 7.39 -1.12 -5.94
C VAL A 168 6.40 -0.11 -5.39
N TRP A 169 5.32 -0.62 -4.83
CA TRP A 169 4.33 0.16 -4.06
C TRP A 169 4.12 -0.46 -2.70
N MET A 170 4.09 0.38 -1.67
CA MET A 170 3.70 -0.07 -0.34
C MET A 170 2.92 1.01 0.41
N GLY A 171 2.13 0.57 1.37
CA GLY A 171 1.37 1.48 2.20
C GLY A 171 0.72 0.80 3.39
N ALA A 172 0.22 1.65 4.27
CA ALA A 172 -0.64 1.29 5.38
C ALA A 172 -1.87 2.20 5.34
N SER A 173 -3.07 1.61 5.23
CA SER A 173 -4.33 2.35 5.26
C SER A 173 -5.07 2.02 6.55
N PRO A 174 -5.19 2.99 7.47
CA PRO A 174 -6.00 2.82 8.68
C PRO A 174 -7.48 3.03 8.40
N GLU A 175 -7.81 3.59 7.24
CA GLU A 175 -9.16 3.97 6.87
C GLU A 175 -9.95 2.79 6.30
N LEU A 176 -11.16 2.62 6.81
CA LEU A 176 -12.09 1.59 6.38
C LEU A 176 -13.10 2.19 5.40
N LEU A 177 -13.00 1.84 4.11
CA LEU A 177 -13.99 2.26 3.12
C LEU A 177 -15.37 1.71 3.47
N PHE A 178 -15.47 0.39 3.64
CA PHE A 178 -16.64 -0.26 4.22
C PHE A 178 -16.27 -1.68 4.69
N HIS A 179 -16.98 -2.15 5.71
CA HIS A 179 -16.92 -3.52 6.19
C HIS A 179 -18.35 -4.06 6.27
N LYS A 180 -18.58 -5.22 5.69
CA LYS A 180 -19.87 -5.93 5.73
C LYS A 180 -19.72 -7.19 6.57
N GLU A 181 -20.53 -7.26 7.62
CA GLU A 181 -20.65 -8.45 8.46
C GLU A 181 -22.13 -8.82 8.60
N LYS A 182 -22.51 -10.00 8.07
CA LYS A 182 -23.91 -10.47 8.02
C LYS A 182 -24.83 -9.38 7.48
N ASN A 183 -25.62 -8.74 8.36
CA ASN A 183 -26.63 -7.71 8.03
C ASN A 183 -26.19 -6.29 8.38
N SER A 184 -24.95 -6.09 8.82
CA SER A 184 -24.41 -4.77 9.14
C SER A 184 -23.36 -4.33 8.13
N ILE A 185 -23.34 -3.03 7.84
CA ILE A 185 -22.31 -2.37 7.07
C ILE A 185 -21.76 -1.24 7.93
N SER A 186 -20.46 -1.19 8.09
CA SER A 186 -19.74 -0.11 8.76
C SER A 186 -18.77 0.57 7.80
N THR A 187 -18.60 1.86 7.99
CA THR A 187 -17.65 2.69 7.26
C THR A 187 -16.95 3.64 8.22
N MET A 188 -15.83 4.19 7.82
CA MET A 188 -15.07 5.16 8.59
C MET A 188 -14.79 6.37 7.72
N ALA A 189 -14.96 7.57 8.26
CA ALA A 189 -14.58 8.82 7.63
C ALA A 189 -13.48 9.48 8.47
N LEU A 190 -12.25 9.52 7.94
CA LEU A 190 -11.10 10.15 8.60
C LEU A 190 -10.90 11.61 8.18
N ALA A 191 -11.33 11.97 7.00
CA ALA A 191 -11.26 13.33 6.49
C ALA A 191 -12.62 14.02 6.68
N GLY A 192 -12.79 14.62 7.85
CA GLY A 192 -13.97 15.40 8.24
C GLY A 192 -13.86 16.87 7.94
#